data_747ba5f9be69fcf5bc208f94e6eaf812
#
_entry.id   747ba5f9be69fcf5bc208f94e6eaf812
#
_cell.length_a   1.000
_cell.length_b   1.000
_cell.length_c   1.000
_cell.angle_alpha   90.00
_cell.angle_beta   90.00
_cell.angle_gamma   90.00
#
_symmetry.space_group_name_H-M   'P 1'
#
loop_
_entity.id
_entity.type
_entity.pdbx_description
1 polymer ?
#
loop_
_entity_poly.entity_id
_entity_poly.type
_entity_poly.pdbx_seq_one_letter_code
_entity_poly.pdbx_strand_id
1 'polypeptide(L)'
;MYRIAPSILSADFARLGEEVQSVIAAGADIVHFDVMDNHYVPNLTIGPMVCEAIRPLTKAVIDVHLMVKPVDRIIPDFAKAGANIISFHPEASGHVDRTIGLIKECGCKAGMVFNPATPLSWLDYTLDKLDLVLIMSVNPGFGGQKFIPAALGKLREVRERIRKSGREVWLEVDGGVKVDNIAEIARAGADTFVAGSAIFDSQDYKATVAAMRAELSKA
;
A
#
# COMPACT_ATOMS: atom_id res chain seq x y z
N MET A 1 -3.48 -16.06 2.55
CA MET A 1 -4.69 -15.38 2.01
C MET A 1 -4.23 -14.17 1.22
N TYR A 2 -4.67 -14.00 -0.04
CA TYR A 2 -4.33 -12.85 -0.87
C TYR A 2 -5.31 -11.70 -0.68
N ARG A 3 -4.81 -10.44 -0.71
CA ARG A 3 -5.60 -9.21 -0.52
C ARG A 3 -5.45 -8.31 -1.74
N ILE A 4 -6.56 -7.74 -2.20
CA ILE A 4 -6.59 -6.74 -3.27
C ILE A 4 -6.89 -5.39 -2.63
N ALA A 5 -6.01 -4.41 -2.88
CA ALA A 5 -6.02 -3.07 -2.32
C ALA A 5 -6.14 -2.01 -3.45
N PRO A 6 -7.36 -1.62 -3.87
CA PRO A 6 -7.52 -0.55 -4.83
C PRO A 6 -6.91 0.77 -4.31
N SER A 7 -5.97 1.36 -5.09
CA SER A 7 -5.47 2.72 -4.79
C SER A 7 -6.45 3.75 -5.30
N ILE A 8 -7.04 4.50 -4.38
CA ILE A 8 -7.98 5.59 -4.70
C ILE A 8 -7.33 6.78 -5.40
N LEU A 9 -6.01 6.79 -5.56
CA LEU A 9 -5.31 7.76 -6.40
C LEU A 9 -5.84 7.78 -7.84
N SER A 10 -6.35 6.65 -8.32
CA SER A 10 -6.92 6.48 -9.67
C SER A 10 -8.44 6.62 -9.71
N ALA A 11 -9.12 6.88 -8.60
CA ALA A 11 -10.57 7.01 -8.52
C ALA A 11 -11.07 8.36 -9.06
N ASP A 12 -12.37 8.46 -9.38
CA ASP A 12 -13.03 9.73 -9.63
C ASP A 12 -13.20 10.52 -8.31
N PHE A 13 -12.36 11.49 -8.08
CA PHE A 13 -12.38 12.30 -6.86
C PHE A 13 -13.68 13.10 -6.68
N ALA A 14 -14.43 13.40 -7.76
CA ALA A 14 -15.72 14.06 -7.65
C ALA A 14 -16.79 13.17 -6.97
N ARG A 15 -16.55 11.85 -6.93
CA ARG A 15 -17.46 10.84 -6.36
C ARG A 15 -16.72 9.83 -5.48
N LEU A 16 -15.64 10.24 -4.83
CA LEU A 16 -14.71 9.36 -4.13
C LEU A 16 -15.39 8.40 -3.14
N GLY A 17 -16.43 8.86 -2.42
CA GLY A 17 -17.19 8.01 -1.50
C GLY A 17 -17.92 6.87 -2.21
N GLU A 18 -18.52 7.12 -3.38
CA GLU A 18 -19.18 6.10 -4.20
C GLU A 18 -18.17 5.12 -4.78
N GLU A 19 -17.02 5.63 -5.22
CA GLU A 19 -15.91 4.83 -5.74
C GLU A 19 -15.39 3.83 -4.69
N VAL A 20 -15.14 4.30 -3.46
CA VAL A 20 -14.72 3.43 -2.34
C VAL A 20 -15.76 2.34 -2.06
N GLN A 21 -17.05 2.70 -1.97
CA GLN A 21 -18.12 1.72 -1.74
C GLN A 21 -18.20 0.71 -2.89
N SER A 22 -18.06 1.17 -4.14
CA SER A 22 -18.16 0.33 -5.34
C SER A 22 -17.02 -0.70 -5.41
N VAL A 23 -15.78 -0.31 -5.15
CA VAL A 23 -14.65 -1.27 -5.21
C VAL A 23 -14.70 -2.29 -4.05
N ILE A 24 -15.15 -1.89 -2.87
CA ILE A 24 -15.35 -2.81 -1.74
C ILE A 24 -16.51 -3.77 -2.03
N ALA A 25 -17.63 -3.29 -2.59
CA ALA A 25 -18.74 -4.14 -3.03
C ALA A 25 -18.33 -5.09 -4.17
N ALA A 26 -17.35 -4.71 -4.99
CA ALA A 26 -16.75 -5.55 -6.03
C ALA A 26 -15.87 -6.69 -5.47
N GLY A 27 -15.58 -6.70 -4.16
CA GLY A 27 -14.82 -7.75 -3.49
C GLY A 27 -13.36 -7.40 -3.19
N ALA A 28 -12.99 -6.12 -3.21
CA ALA A 28 -11.69 -5.66 -2.69
C ALA A 28 -11.66 -5.73 -1.14
N ASP A 29 -10.46 -5.87 -0.58
CA ASP A 29 -10.26 -6.10 0.86
C ASP A 29 -9.84 -4.83 1.62
N ILE A 30 -9.13 -3.93 0.95
CA ILE A 30 -8.43 -2.79 1.53
C ILE A 30 -8.70 -1.56 0.67
N VAL A 31 -8.74 -0.39 1.28
CA VAL A 31 -8.65 0.91 0.58
C VAL A 31 -7.23 1.42 0.72
N HIS A 32 -6.48 1.46 -0.37
CA HIS A 32 -5.12 2.01 -0.37
C HIS A 32 -5.15 3.51 -0.64
N PHE A 33 -4.48 4.28 0.24
CA PHE A 33 -4.60 5.73 0.34
C PHE A 33 -3.23 6.39 0.15
N ASP A 34 -2.91 6.82 -1.07
CA ASP A 34 -1.63 7.43 -1.45
C ASP A 34 -1.56 8.91 -1.09
N VAL A 35 -0.70 9.26 -0.14
CA VAL A 35 -0.51 10.63 0.37
C VAL A 35 0.82 11.20 -0.13
N MET A 36 0.74 12.32 -0.85
CA MET A 36 1.90 12.99 -1.46
C MET A 36 1.91 14.48 -1.12
N ASP A 37 3.08 15.04 -0.83
CA ASP A 37 3.26 16.42 -0.34
C ASP A 37 3.95 17.37 -1.33
N ASN A 38 4.22 16.93 -2.56
CA ASN A 38 5.01 17.66 -3.55
C ASN A 38 6.42 18.02 -3.05
N HIS A 39 6.93 17.26 -2.07
CA HIS A 39 8.28 17.42 -1.54
C HIS A 39 9.06 16.10 -1.57
N TYR A 40 8.50 15.02 -1.02
CA TYR A 40 9.09 13.69 -1.13
C TYR A 40 8.99 13.13 -2.55
N VAL A 41 7.85 13.35 -3.21
CA VAL A 41 7.58 13.01 -4.62
C VAL A 41 7.05 14.23 -5.37
N PRO A 42 7.21 14.33 -6.72
CA PRO A 42 6.80 15.51 -7.50
C PRO A 42 5.29 15.51 -7.81
N ASN A 43 4.46 15.23 -6.82
CA ASN A 43 3.00 15.26 -6.91
C ASN A 43 2.40 15.66 -5.56
N LEU A 44 1.21 16.21 -5.57
CA LEU A 44 0.40 16.57 -4.40
C LEU A 44 -0.95 15.86 -4.49
N THR A 45 -1.38 15.17 -3.43
CA THR A 45 -2.64 14.43 -3.47
C THR A 45 -3.61 14.86 -2.37
N ILE A 46 -3.81 14.05 -1.36
CA ILE A 46 -4.88 14.16 -0.37
C ILE A 46 -4.32 14.07 1.04
N GLY A 47 -5.11 14.56 2.01
CA GLY A 47 -4.71 14.62 3.40
C GLY A 47 -5.69 13.91 4.35
N PRO A 48 -5.46 14.02 5.68
CA PRO A 48 -6.26 13.37 6.70
C PRO A 48 -7.76 13.65 6.63
N MET A 49 -8.15 14.86 6.22
CA MET A 49 -9.57 15.23 6.07
C MET A 49 -10.32 14.36 5.06
N VAL A 50 -9.66 13.89 4.00
CA VAL A 50 -10.26 12.97 3.03
C VAL A 50 -10.38 11.58 3.62
N CYS A 51 -9.38 11.11 4.38
CA CYS A 51 -9.44 9.86 5.12
C CYS A 51 -10.61 9.86 6.12
N GLU A 52 -10.77 10.92 6.89
CA GLU A 52 -11.89 11.12 7.82
C GLU A 52 -13.25 11.09 7.11
N ALA A 53 -13.36 11.72 5.93
CA ALA A 53 -14.59 11.75 5.16
C ALA A 53 -15.00 10.38 4.59
N ILE A 54 -14.04 9.54 4.17
CA ILE A 54 -14.33 8.20 3.64
C ILE A 54 -14.49 7.14 4.72
N ARG A 55 -13.91 7.33 5.92
CA ARG A 55 -13.94 6.32 7.01
C ARG A 55 -15.35 5.82 7.35
N PRO A 56 -16.39 6.67 7.50
CA PRO A 56 -17.75 6.21 7.80
C PRO A 56 -18.40 5.41 6.66
N LEU A 57 -17.91 5.51 5.43
CA LEU A 57 -18.49 4.88 4.25
C LEU A 57 -18.04 3.42 4.03
N THR A 58 -17.03 2.96 4.78
CA THR A 58 -16.51 1.60 4.65
C THR A 58 -16.05 1.05 6.00
N LYS A 59 -16.12 -0.27 6.16
CA LYS A 59 -15.51 -1.01 7.28
C LYS A 59 -14.19 -1.69 6.87
N ALA A 60 -13.81 -1.59 5.60
CA ALA A 60 -12.56 -2.14 5.10
C ALA A 60 -11.35 -1.48 5.79
N VAL A 61 -10.24 -2.17 5.77
CA VAL A 61 -8.96 -1.60 6.21
C VAL A 61 -8.63 -0.40 5.34
N ILE A 62 -8.29 0.74 5.96
CA ILE A 62 -7.67 1.89 5.28
C ILE A 62 -6.17 1.79 5.53
N ASP A 63 -5.43 1.58 4.46
CA ASP A 63 -3.98 1.50 4.43
C ASP A 63 -3.42 2.78 3.83
N VAL A 64 -2.77 3.58 4.68
CA VAL A 64 -2.25 4.91 4.32
C VAL A 64 -0.77 4.81 4.01
N HIS A 65 -0.42 5.06 2.75
CA HIS A 65 0.94 5.12 2.25
C HIS A 65 1.44 6.58 2.22
N LEU A 66 2.37 6.90 3.12
CA LEU A 66 2.90 8.26 3.28
C LEU A 66 4.14 8.51 2.42
N MET A 67 3.98 9.20 1.32
CA MET A 67 5.03 9.76 0.48
C MET A 67 5.23 11.24 0.82
N VAL A 68 5.56 11.52 2.08
CA VAL A 68 5.67 12.87 2.63
C VAL A 68 6.94 13.03 3.49
N LYS A 69 7.51 14.23 3.53
CA LYS A 69 8.72 14.52 4.30
C LYS A 69 8.67 15.93 4.93
N PRO A 70 8.86 16.06 6.27
CA PRO A 70 9.10 14.98 7.26
C PRO A 70 7.81 14.21 7.58
N VAL A 71 7.91 12.88 7.77
CA VAL A 71 6.74 12.01 7.89
C VAL A 71 6.08 12.04 9.28
N ASP A 72 6.84 12.17 10.35
CA ASP A 72 6.36 12.00 11.73
C ASP A 72 5.16 12.90 12.08
N ARG A 73 5.13 14.13 11.54
CA ARG A 73 4.14 15.14 11.93
C ARG A 73 2.71 14.81 11.55
N ILE A 74 2.50 14.07 10.46
CA ILE A 74 1.16 13.80 9.93
C ILE A 74 0.58 12.45 10.39
N ILE A 75 1.40 11.59 11.00
CA ILE A 75 1.00 10.27 11.48
C ILE A 75 -0.19 10.33 12.45
N PRO A 76 -0.15 11.17 13.53
CA PRO A 76 -1.27 11.25 14.48
C PRO A 76 -2.59 11.70 13.83
N ASP A 77 -2.51 12.58 12.81
CA ASP A 77 -3.69 13.09 12.13
C ASP A 77 -4.36 12.00 11.28
N PHE A 78 -3.59 11.16 10.57
CA PHE A 78 -4.13 10.02 9.85
C PHE A 78 -4.67 8.92 10.76
N ALA A 79 -4.02 8.65 11.88
CA ALA A 79 -4.53 7.72 12.87
C ALA A 79 -5.88 8.18 13.43
N LYS A 80 -6.00 9.46 13.79
CA LYS A 80 -7.26 10.08 14.24
C LYS A 80 -8.34 10.05 13.15
N ALA A 81 -7.95 10.23 11.89
CA ALA A 81 -8.85 10.16 10.73
C ALA A 81 -9.37 8.75 10.43
N GLY A 82 -8.85 7.71 11.11
CA GLY A 82 -9.33 6.33 11.02
C GLY A 82 -8.51 5.41 10.13
N ALA A 83 -7.24 5.74 9.88
CA ALA A 83 -6.28 4.81 9.27
C ALA A 83 -6.10 3.56 10.15
N ASN A 84 -6.01 2.39 9.53
CA ASN A 84 -5.73 1.13 10.22
C ASN A 84 -4.26 0.74 10.12
N ILE A 85 -3.65 1.05 8.97
CA ILE A 85 -2.24 0.83 8.68
C ILE A 85 -1.67 2.16 8.20
N ILE A 86 -0.47 2.49 8.64
CA ILE A 86 0.29 3.63 8.14
C ILE A 86 1.67 3.12 7.73
N SER A 87 2.02 3.30 6.48
CA SER A 87 3.31 2.94 5.91
C SER A 87 4.08 4.17 5.47
N PHE A 88 5.40 4.13 5.62
CA PHE A 88 6.28 5.27 5.31
C PHE A 88 7.61 4.80 4.71
N HIS A 89 8.24 5.67 3.94
CA HIS A 89 9.56 5.45 3.39
C HIS A 89 10.64 5.75 4.43
N PRO A 90 11.64 4.88 4.65
CA PRO A 90 12.69 5.13 5.63
C PRO A 90 13.47 6.43 5.34
N GLU A 91 13.60 6.84 4.07
CA GLU A 91 14.24 8.08 3.66
C GLU A 91 13.48 9.35 4.06
N ALA A 92 12.21 9.22 4.41
CA ALA A 92 11.35 10.33 4.86
C ALA A 92 11.45 10.58 6.38
N SER A 93 12.03 9.65 7.14
CA SER A 93 12.21 9.72 8.59
C SER A 93 13.64 10.06 8.98
N GLY A 94 13.81 10.88 10.01
CA GLY A 94 15.09 11.11 10.65
C GLY A 94 15.51 10.01 11.63
N HIS A 95 14.52 9.26 12.17
CA HIS A 95 14.71 8.19 13.16
C HIS A 95 13.67 7.08 12.96
N VAL A 96 13.94 6.14 12.05
CA VAL A 96 13.00 5.10 11.60
C VAL A 96 12.37 4.30 12.74
N ASP A 97 13.16 3.87 13.72
CA ASP A 97 12.65 3.11 14.87
C ASP A 97 11.62 3.92 15.68
N ARG A 98 11.89 5.20 15.90
CA ARG A 98 10.95 6.12 16.58
C ARG A 98 9.66 6.31 15.76
N THR A 99 9.76 6.44 14.45
CA THR A 99 8.59 6.58 13.57
C THR A 99 7.70 5.35 13.62
N ILE A 100 8.28 4.14 13.62
CA ILE A 100 7.53 2.89 13.82
C ILE A 100 6.82 2.90 15.18
N GLY A 101 7.53 3.30 16.24
CA GLY A 101 6.94 3.45 17.59
C GLY A 101 5.76 4.41 17.61
N LEU A 102 5.91 5.60 17.01
CA LEU A 102 4.86 6.61 16.92
C LEU A 102 3.59 6.08 16.23
N ILE A 103 3.73 5.36 15.11
CA ILE A 103 2.59 4.75 14.42
C ILE A 103 1.84 3.79 15.37
N LYS A 104 2.57 2.95 16.08
CA LYS A 104 1.99 1.98 17.03
C LYS A 104 1.37 2.64 18.25
N GLU A 105 1.98 3.67 18.80
CA GLU A 105 1.43 4.47 19.89
C GLU A 105 0.11 5.16 19.50
N CYS A 106 -0.03 5.52 18.22
CA CYS A 106 -1.29 6.03 17.67
C CYS A 106 -2.36 4.94 17.42
N GLY A 107 -2.07 3.66 17.72
CA GLY A 107 -3.01 2.54 17.59
C GLY A 107 -3.10 1.96 16.18
N CYS A 108 -2.21 2.34 15.25
CA CYS A 108 -2.15 1.82 13.89
C CYS A 108 -1.11 0.70 13.75
N LYS A 109 -1.30 -0.15 12.74
CA LYS A 109 -0.27 -1.07 12.27
C LYS A 109 0.80 -0.30 11.52
N ALA A 110 2.08 -0.66 11.72
CA ALA A 110 3.21 0.03 11.13
C ALA A 110 3.73 -0.69 9.88
N GLY A 111 3.84 0.05 8.78
CA GLY A 111 4.42 -0.40 7.52
C GLY A 111 5.69 0.35 7.15
N MET A 112 6.61 -0.33 6.44
CA MET A 112 7.79 0.30 5.83
C MET A 112 7.80 0.07 4.32
N VAL A 113 8.10 1.14 3.57
CA VAL A 113 8.02 1.18 2.11
C VAL A 113 9.41 1.27 1.49
N PHE A 114 9.67 0.46 0.50
CA PHE A 114 10.95 0.41 -0.21
C PHE A 114 10.79 0.82 -1.67
N ASN A 115 11.40 1.93 -2.06
CA ASN A 115 11.51 2.32 -3.46
C ASN A 115 12.28 1.28 -4.28
N PRO A 116 12.19 1.29 -5.63
CA PRO A 116 12.93 0.34 -6.46
C PRO A 116 14.43 0.25 -6.13
N ALA A 117 15.07 1.36 -5.79
CA ALA A 117 16.51 1.41 -5.46
C ALA A 117 16.82 1.38 -3.96
N THR A 118 15.84 1.48 -3.06
CA THR A 118 16.08 1.45 -1.60
C THR A 118 16.58 0.08 -1.16
N PRO A 119 17.71 -0.02 -0.42
CA PRO A 119 18.24 -1.29 0.05
C PRO A 119 17.36 -1.90 1.15
N LEU A 120 17.28 -3.23 1.20
CA LEU A 120 16.50 -3.96 2.19
C LEU A 120 17.19 -4.08 3.57
N SER A 121 18.40 -3.56 3.74
CA SER A 121 19.13 -3.53 5.01
C SER A 121 18.40 -2.75 6.12
N TRP A 122 17.49 -1.85 5.78
CA TRP A 122 16.61 -1.22 6.76
C TRP A 122 15.76 -2.22 7.56
N LEU A 123 15.50 -3.42 7.02
CA LEU A 123 14.76 -4.49 7.70
C LEU A 123 15.59 -5.22 8.75
N ASP A 124 16.92 -5.10 8.74
CA ASP A 124 17.80 -5.90 9.61
C ASP A 124 17.53 -5.66 11.11
N TYR A 125 17.07 -4.45 11.47
CA TYR A 125 16.79 -4.04 12.85
C TYR A 125 15.35 -3.55 13.07
N THR A 126 14.44 -3.74 12.09
CA THR A 126 13.08 -3.19 12.17
C THR A 126 11.99 -4.20 11.87
N LEU A 127 12.31 -5.30 11.16
CA LEU A 127 11.32 -6.28 10.70
C LEU A 127 10.48 -6.87 11.84
N ASP A 128 11.07 -7.04 13.02
CA ASP A 128 10.40 -7.54 14.23
C ASP A 128 9.34 -6.59 14.78
N LYS A 129 9.34 -5.33 14.36
CA LYS A 129 8.40 -4.29 14.78
C LYS A 129 7.36 -3.95 13.72
N LEU A 130 7.52 -4.47 12.48
CA LEU A 130 6.65 -4.17 11.36
C LEU A 130 5.46 -5.13 11.28
N ASP A 131 4.34 -4.60 10.80
CA ASP A 131 3.13 -5.36 10.47
C ASP A 131 2.95 -5.48 8.95
N LEU A 132 3.63 -4.61 8.17
CA LEU A 132 3.57 -4.57 6.72
C LEU A 132 4.94 -4.14 6.14
N VAL A 133 5.33 -4.77 5.04
CA VAL A 133 6.43 -4.29 4.16
C VAL A 133 5.83 -4.08 2.77
N LEU A 134 5.96 -2.86 2.25
CA LEU A 134 5.53 -2.49 0.91
C LEU A 134 6.75 -2.37 -0.02
N ILE A 135 6.72 -3.08 -1.13
CA ILE A 135 7.72 -2.96 -2.21
C ILE A 135 7.13 -2.15 -3.35
N MET A 136 7.71 -0.99 -3.64
CA MET A 136 7.38 -0.22 -4.82
C MET A 136 7.92 -0.91 -6.06
N SER A 137 7.05 -1.19 -7.01
CA SER A 137 7.39 -1.73 -8.33
C SER A 137 7.33 -0.67 -9.44
N VAL A 138 7.22 0.59 -9.04
CA VAL A 138 7.39 1.79 -9.85
C VAL A 138 8.08 2.86 -9.01
N ASN A 139 8.57 3.94 -9.61
CA ASN A 139 8.96 5.11 -8.83
C ASN A 139 7.69 5.82 -8.32
N PRO A 140 7.57 6.11 -7.01
CA PRO A 140 6.37 6.71 -6.45
C PRO A 140 6.13 8.11 -7.00
N GLY A 141 4.84 8.54 -7.00
CA GLY A 141 4.43 9.87 -7.41
C GLY A 141 3.26 9.91 -8.39
N PHE A 142 3.12 8.93 -9.28
CA PHE A 142 2.06 8.91 -10.30
C PHE A 142 1.53 7.49 -10.52
N GLY A 143 0.22 7.37 -10.76
CA GLY A 143 -0.41 6.12 -11.17
C GLY A 143 -0.13 5.75 -12.64
N GLY A 144 -0.58 4.55 -13.08
CA GLY A 144 -0.54 4.10 -14.46
C GLY A 144 0.84 3.70 -15.00
N GLN A 145 1.87 3.63 -14.18
CA GLN A 145 3.22 3.26 -14.58
C GLN A 145 3.37 1.76 -14.86
N LYS A 146 4.41 1.40 -15.63
CA LYS A 146 4.75 0.00 -15.92
C LYS A 146 5.51 -0.61 -14.75
N PHE A 147 5.17 -1.85 -14.41
CA PHE A 147 5.86 -2.66 -13.41
C PHE A 147 7.36 -2.80 -13.71
N ILE A 148 8.20 -2.55 -12.72
CA ILE A 148 9.66 -2.75 -12.81
C ILE A 148 10.00 -4.20 -12.43
N PRO A 149 10.47 -5.05 -13.38
CA PRO A 149 10.66 -6.48 -13.12
C PRO A 149 11.64 -6.80 -11.97
N ALA A 150 12.60 -5.92 -11.70
CA ALA A 150 13.55 -6.09 -10.59
C ALA A 150 12.87 -6.17 -9.21
N ALA A 151 11.64 -5.64 -9.05
CA ALA A 151 10.85 -5.75 -7.82
C ALA A 151 10.53 -7.20 -7.45
N LEU A 152 10.42 -8.12 -8.41
CA LEU A 152 10.21 -9.55 -8.14
C LEU A 152 11.35 -10.16 -7.31
N GLY A 153 12.59 -9.73 -7.56
CA GLY A 153 13.75 -10.16 -6.76
C GLY A 153 13.66 -9.68 -5.32
N LYS A 154 13.28 -8.40 -5.12
CA LYS A 154 13.05 -7.84 -3.79
C LYS A 154 11.92 -8.54 -3.04
N LEU A 155 10.81 -8.83 -3.69
CA LEU A 155 9.69 -9.56 -3.09
C LEU A 155 10.12 -10.93 -2.57
N ARG A 156 10.89 -11.71 -3.36
CA ARG A 156 11.42 -13.01 -2.93
C ARG A 156 12.32 -12.87 -1.70
N GLU A 157 13.22 -11.90 -1.69
CA GLU A 157 14.12 -11.66 -0.58
C GLU A 157 13.37 -11.27 0.69
N VAL A 158 12.40 -10.33 0.60
CA VAL A 158 11.59 -9.91 1.75
C VAL A 158 10.73 -11.06 2.27
N ARG A 159 10.09 -11.85 1.38
CA ARG A 159 9.31 -13.03 1.81
C ARG A 159 10.17 -14.02 2.58
N GLU A 160 11.40 -14.26 2.14
CA GLU A 160 12.31 -15.16 2.85
C GLU A 160 12.74 -14.60 4.22
N ARG A 161 12.96 -13.28 4.33
CA ARG A 161 13.24 -12.62 5.61
C ARG A 161 12.06 -12.72 6.56
N ILE A 162 10.82 -12.49 6.09
CA ILE A 162 9.58 -12.63 6.87
C ILE A 162 9.44 -14.08 7.34
N ARG A 163 9.63 -15.07 6.45
CA ARG A 163 9.55 -16.50 6.81
C ARG A 163 10.55 -16.88 7.90
N LYS A 164 11.79 -16.40 7.80
CA LYS A 164 12.85 -16.66 8.80
C LYS A 164 12.57 -16.01 10.15
N SER A 165 11.89 -14.85 10.17
CA SER A 165 11.55 -14.16 11.42
C SER A 165 10.46 -14.86 12.23
N GLY A 166 9.68 -15.76 11.61
CA GLY A 166 8.53 -16.42 12.24
C GLY A 166 7.34 -15.49 12.52
N ARG A 167 7.37 -14.26 12.00
CA ARG A 167 6.33 -13.26 12.24
C ARG A 167 5.31 -13.22 11.09
N GLU A 168 4.10 -12.80 11.43
CA GLU A 168 3.05 -12.48 10.45
C GLU A 168 3.20 -11.02 10.02
N VAL A 169 3.88 -10.78 8.90
CA VAL A 169 4.06 -9.48 8.26
C VAL A 169 3.47 -9.55 6.85
N TRP A 170 2.60 -8.60 6.50
CA TRP A 170 2.05 -8.53 5.15
C TRP A 170 3.14 -8.06 4.19
N LEU A 171 3.22 -8.72 3.05
CA LEU A 171 4.12 -8.30 1.96
C LEU A 171 3.29 -7.73 0.83
N GLU A 172 3.29 -6.43 0.77
CA GLU A 172 2.54 -5.64 -0.19
C GLU A 172 3.41 -5.21 -1.37
N VAL A 173 2.79 -5.04 -2.51
CA VAL A 173 3.40 -4.52 -3.73
C VAL A 173 2.54 -3.41 -4.31
N ASP A 174 3.17 -2.32 -4.73
CA ASP A 174 2.49 -1.19 -5.38
C ASP A 174 3.22 -0.75 -6.64
N GLY A 175 2.45 -0.64 -7.72
CA GLY A 175 2.88 -0.11 -9.00
C GLY A 175 2.78 -1.10 -10.17
N GLY A 176 1.91 -0.79 -11.13
CA GLY A 176 1.77 -1.54 -12.36
C GLY A 176 1.22 -2.97 -12.19
N VAL A 177 0.53 -3.25 -11.09
CA VAL A 177 -0.15 -4.53 -10.85
C VAL A 177 -1.41 -4.60 -11.73
N LYS A 178 -1.56 -5.71 -12.46
CA LYS A 178 -2.65 -5.98 -13.40
C LYS A 178 -3.06 -7.45 -13.34
N VAL A 179 -4.18 -7.78 -13.99
CA VAL A 179 -4.68 -9.16 -14.10
C VAL A 179 -3.63 -10.11 -14.70
N ASP A 180 -2.87 -9.65 -15.69
CA ASP A 180 -1.91 -10.46 -16.45
C ASP A 180 -0.59 -10.75 -15.72
N ASN A 181 -0.26 -9.98 -14.65
CA ASN A 181 1.00 -10.15 -13.91
C ASN A 181 0.83 -10.51 -12.44
N ILE A 182 -0.37 -10.38 -11.87
CA ILE A 182 -0.61 -10.54 -10.44
C ILE A 182 -0.23 -11.94 -9.91
N ALA A 183 -0.44 -12.98 -10.71
CA ALA A 183 -0.04 -14.36 -10.33
C ALA A 183 1.48 -14.53 -10.24
N GLU A 184 2.25 -13.90 -11.14
CA GLU A 184 3.72 -13.91 -11.08
C GLU A 184 4.22 -13.18 -9.84
N ILE A 185 3.61 -12.04 -9.53
CA ILE A 185 3.94 -11.22 -8.36
C ILE A 185 3.63 -12.00 -7.06
N ALA A 186 2.50 -12.71 -7.01
CA ALA A 186 2.15 -13.58 -5.90
C ALA A 186 3.16 -14.73 -5.71
N ARG A 187 3.57 -15.39 -6.80
CA ARG A 187 4.63 -16.42 -6.76
C ARG A 187 5.98 -15.87 -6.30
N ALA A 188 6.24 -14.57 -6.53
CA ALA A 188 7.42 -13.91 -5.98
C ALA A 188 7.33 -13.63 -4.48
N GLY A 189 6.16 -13.83 -3.86
CA GLY A 189 5.98 -13.77 -2.41
C GLY A 189 5.03 -12.70 -1.89
N ALA A 190 4.51 -11.80 -2.73
CA ALA A 190 3.51 -10.83 -2.30
C ALA A 190 2.20 -11.51 -1.87
N ASP A 191 1.54 -10.97 -0.85
CA ASP A 191 0.21 -11.40 -0.40
C ASP A 191 -0.82 -10.27 -0.42
N THR A 192 -0.40 -9.04 -0.65
CA THR A 192 -1.24 -7.84 -0.74
C THR A 192 -0.86 -7.05 -2.00
N PHE A 193 -1.86 -6.67 -2.82
CA PHE A 193 -1.64 -6.14 -4.16
C PHE A 193 -2.36 -4.81 -4.33
N VAL A 194 -1.59 -3.73 -4.46
CA VAL A 194 -2.15 -2.41 -4.77
C VAL A 194 -2.39 -2.31 -6.27
N ALA A 195 -3.63 -2.04 -6.64
CA ALA A 195 -4.06 -1.89 -8.03
C ALA A 195 -4.92 -0.61 -8.17
N GLY A 196 -4.39 0.41 -8.81
CA GLY A 196 -5.09 1.68 -9.08
C GLY A 196 -5.80 1.64 -10.43
N SER A 197 -5.14 2.12 -11.48
CA SER A 197 -5.69 2.23 -12.84
C SER A 197 -6.23 0.93 -13.40
N ALA A 198 -5.65 -0.22 -13.06
CA ALA A 198 -6.15 -1.52 -13.50
C ALA A 198 -7.59 -1.80 -13.06
N ILE A 199 -8.04 -1.22 -11.94
CA ILE A 199 -9.41 -1.34 -11.43
C ILE A 199 -10.24 -0.12 -11.83
N PHE A 200 -9.80 1.10 -11.48
CA PHE A 200 -10.59 2.33 -11.65
C PHE A 200 -10.80 2.75 -13.10
N ASP A 201 -9.88 2.43 -14.03
CA ASP A 201 -10.07 2.67 -15.46
C ASP A 201 -10.89 1.57 -16.15
N SER A 202 -11.27 0.49 -15.42
CA SER A 202 -12.08 -0.59 -15.99
C SER A 202 -13.57 -0.21 -16.04
N GLN A 203 -14.31 -0.79 -16.99
CA GLN A 203 -15.76 -0.58 -17.09
C GLN A 203 -16.55 -1.34 -16.02
N ASP A 204 -15.97 -2.39 -15.43
CA ASP A 204 -16.63 -3.26 -14.43
C ASP A 204 -15.62 -3.66 -13.35
N TYR A 205 -15.67 -3.00 -12.21
CA TYR A 205 -14.80 -3.27 -11.06
C TYR A 205 -14.94 -4.70 -10.56
N LYS A 206 -16.18 -5.23 -10.54
CA LYS A 206 -16.46 -6.58 -10.06
C LYS A 206 -15.84 -7.64 -10.97
N ALA A 207 -15.97 -7.48 -12.27
CA ALA A 207 -15.35 -8.39 -13.24
C ALA A 207 -13.81 -8.34 -13.13
N THR A 208 -13.23 -7.15 -12.97
CA THR A 208 -11.78 -6.96 -12.84
C THR A 208 -11.23 -7.58 -11.56
N VAL A 209 -11.87 -7.33 -10.41
CA VAL A 209 -11.48 -7.92 -9.13
C VAL A 209 -11.62 -9.45 -9.16
N ALA A 210 -12.71 -9.97 -9.75
CA ALA A 210 -12.90 -11.41 -9.93
C ALA A 210 -11.82 -12.04 -10.81
N ALA A 211 -11.41 -11.38 -11.90
CA ALA A 211 -10.33 -11.84 -12.75
C ALA A 211 -8.98 -11.86 -12.00
N MET A 212 -8.67 -10.82 -11.21
CA MET A 212 -7.47 -10.80 -10.35
C MET A 212 -7.48 -11.97 -9.34
N ARG A 213 -8.61 -12.24 -8.69
CA ARG A 213 -8.77 -13.37 -7.78
C ARG A 213 -8.56 -14.72 -8.47
N ALA A 214 -9.09 -14.87 -9.70
CA ALA A 214 -8.91 -16.08 -10.50
C ALA A 214 -7.42 -16.32 -10.84
N GLU A 215 -6.67 -15.27 -11.17
CA GLU A 215 -5.22 -15.40 -11.39
C GLU A 215 -4.47 -15.71 -10.09
N LEU A 216 -4.82 -15.08 -8.98
CA LEU A 216 -4.23 -15.36 -7.67
C LEU A 216 -4.46 -16.80 -7.19
N SER A 217 -5.56 -17.44 -7.59
CA SER A 217 -5.83 -18.85 -7.26
C SER A 217 -4.90 -19.85 -7.96
N LYS A 218 -4.13 -19.40 -8.95
CA LYS A 218 -3.15 -20.21 -9.71
C LYS A 218 -1.70 -20.03 -9.20
N ALA A 219 -1.48 -19.15 -8.20
CA ALA A 219 -0.15 -18.74 -7.75
C ALA A 219 0.48 -19.67 -6.68
#